data_25637e504a42ea247902678ec32521cf
#
_entry.id   25637e504a42ea247902678ec32521cf
#
_cell.length_a   1.000
_cell.length_b   1.000
_cell.length_c   1.000
_cell.angle_alpha   90.00
_cell.angle_beta   90.00
_cell.angle_gamma   90.00
#
_symmetry.space_group_name_H-M   'P 1'
#
loop_
_entity.id
_entity.type
_entity.pdbx_description
1 polymer ?
#
loop_
_entity_poly.entity_id
_entity_poly.type
_entity_poly.pdbx_seq_one_letter_code
_entity_poly.pdbx_strand_id
1 'polypeptide(L)'
;GESNEKGLLKALEKRGMEHAGIEKFESNDVDVVPQLTRLKENGADSLFVVANVAPTAQVIKSLDRMGWDVPISSHWGPAGGRFTELAGKSGEKVHFIQTYLFTDPANPMFVKLQEKFPEIETLADVTPATGIANAYDATLLIAAAIEKAGSTDGPAIREAMYEISGVEGMIKTYDKPFTPDDQDALGPEDYTFAHFVEGQIIPIK
;
A
#
# COMPACT_ATOMS: atom_id res chain seq x y z
N GLY A 1 2.48 -7.77 -9.18
CA GLY A 1 2.16 -9.16 -8.85
C GLY A 1 3.39 -9.96 -8.46
N GLU A 2 4.31 -10.22 -9.37
CA GLU A 2 5.46 -11.14 -9.16
C GLU A 2 6.40 -10.75 -8.01
N SER A 3 6.68 -9.47 -7.82
CA SER A 3 7.51 -8.99 -6.71
C SER A 3 6.87 -9.30 -5.35
N ASN A 4 5.57 -9.03 -5.21
CA ASN A 4 4.82 -9.35 -3.99
C ASN A 4 4.73 -10.87 -3.75
N GLU A 5 4.51 -11.66 -4.82
CA GLU A 5 4.51 -13.12 -4.76
C GLU A 5 5.84 -13.65 -4.19
N LYS A 6 6.96 -13.23 -4.77
CA LYS A 6 8.31 -13.61 -4.29
C LYS A 6 8.54 -13.21 -2.84
N GLY A 7 8.17 -11.99 -2.46
CA GLY A 7 8.31 -11.49 -1.09
C GLY A 7 7.49 -12.29 -0.09
N LEU A 8 6.23 -12.59 -0.42
CA LEU A 8 5.35 -13.39 0.43
C LEU A 8 5.88 -14.83 0.59
N LEU A 9 6.26 -15.49 -0.51
CA LEU A 9 6.80 -16.85 -0.46
C LEU A 9 8.05 -16.94 0.41
N LYS A 10 8.99 -15.99 0.26
CA LYS A 10 10.17 -15.90 1.13
C LYS A 10 9.80 -15.69 2.60
N ALA A 11 8.76 -14.90 2.88
CA ALA A 11 8.31 -14.64 4.24
C ALA A 11 7.64 -15.87 4.87
N LEU A 12 6.88 -16.66 4.10
CA LEU A 12 6.29 -17.92 4.53
C LEU A 12 7.37 -18.97 4.81
N GLU A 13 8.30 -19.16 3.88
CA GLU A 13 9.44 -20.07 4.04
C GLU A 13 10.23 -19.78 5.32
N LYS A 14 10.58 -18.52 5.56
CA LYS A 14 11.29 -18.09 6.77
C LYS A 14 10.55 -18.45 8.07
N ARG A 15 9.22 -18.60 8.00
CA ARG A 15 8.36 -18.93 9.14
C ARG A 15 7.97 -20.41 9.19
N GLY A 16 8.45 -21.23 8.26
CA GLY A 16 8.06 -22.63 8.14
C GLY A 16 6.57 -22.81 7.82
N MET A 17 5.97 -21.84 7.12
CA MET A 17 4.58 -21.88 6.69
C MET A 17 4.48 -22.29 5.23
N GLU A 18 3.47 -23.09 4.93
CA GLU A 18 3.13 -23.51 3.55
C GLU A 18 1.92 -22.71 3.03
N HIS A 19 1.78 -22.62 1.71
CA HIS A 19 0.60 -22.04 1.07
C HIS A 19 -0.27 -23.14 0.43
N ALA A 20 -1.59 -22.94 0.43
CA ALA A 20 -2.54 -23.85 -0.19
C ALA A 20 -2.54 -23.78 -1.72
N GLY A 21 -2.02 -22.71 -2.31
CA GLY A 21 -1.93 -22.50 -3.74
C GLY A 21 -1.70 -21.05 -4.12
N ILE A 22 -1.40 -20.83 -5.39
CA ILE A 22 -1.24 -19.51 -6.00
C ILE A 22 -2.09 -19.47 -7.25
N GLU A 23 -2.99 -18.51 -7.32
CA GLU A 23 -3.84 -18.28 -8.48
C GLU A 23 -3.60 -16.92 -9.08
N LYS A 24 -3.72 -16.81 -10.38
CA LYS A 24 -3.55 -15.56 -11.13
C LYS A 24 -4.86 -15.21 -11.85
N PHE A 25 -5.08 -13.92 -11.97
CA PHE A 25 -6.21 -13.37 -12.72
C PHE A 25 -5.80 -12.04 -13.36
N GLU A 26 -6.51 -11.67 -14.41
CA GLU A 26 -6.25 -10.42 -15.12
C GLU A 26 -7.05 -9.26 -14.49
N SER A 27 -6.55 -8.04 -14.67
CA SER A 27 -7.17 -6.85 -14.05
C SER A 27 -8.57 -6.51 -14.60
N ASN A 28 -8.93 -7.09 -15.75
CA ASN A 28 -10.24 -6.94 -16.39
C ASN A 28 -11.15 -8.17 -16.21
N ASP A 29 -10.71 -9.19 -15.46
CA ASP A 29 -11.57 -10.32 -15.13
C ASP A 29 -12.75 -9.86 -14.28
N VAL A 30 -13.94 -10.21 -14.71
CA VAL A 30 -15.20 -9.88 -14.02
C VAL A 30 -15.66 -10.97 -13.06
N ASP A 31 -15.04 -12.13 -13.14
CA ASP A 31 -15.32 -13.30 -12.29
C ASP A 31 -14.04 -14.08 -12.00
N VAL A 32 -13.75 -14.29 -10.73
CA VAL A 32 -12.60 -15.06 -10.24
C VAL A 32 -13.02 -16.26 -9.37
N VAL A 33 -14.30 -16.64 -9.43
CA VAL A 33 -14.83 -17.82 -8.72
C VAL A 33 -14.05 -19.09 -9.04
N PRO A 34 -13.65 -19.39 -10.29
CA PRO A 34 -12.87 -20.61 -10.57
C PRO A 34 -11.54 -20.65 -9.82
N GLN A 35 -10.80 -19.53 -9.75
CA GLN A 35 -9.54 -19.41 -9.03
C GLN A 35 -9.75 -19.60 -7.52
N LEU A 36 -10.75 -18.91 -6.95
CA LEU A 36 -11.10 -19.03 -5.54
C LEU A 36 -11.57 -20.42 -5.17
N THR A 37 -12.30 -21.10 -6.07
CA THR A 37 -12.75 -22.48 -5.84
C THR A 37 -11.56 -23.42 -5.69
N ARG A 38 -10.55 -23.33 -6.58
CA ARG A 38 -9.33 -24.14 -6.47
C ARG A 38 -8.57 -23.90 -5.17
N LEU A 39 -8.43 -22.63 -4.74
CA LEU A 39 -7.81 -22.31 -3.46
C LEU A 39 -8.59 -22.90 -2.28
N LYS A 40 -9.92 -22.82 -2.30
CA LYS A 40 -10.78 -23.38 -1.27
C LYS A 40 -10.69 -24.90 -1.21
N GLU A 41 -10.70 -25.58 -2.36
CA GLU A 41 -10.56 -27.04 -2.46
C GLU A 41 -9.17 -27.51 -1.98
N ASN A 42 -8.14 -26.69 -2.15
CA ASN A 42 -6.79 -26.94 -1.64
C ASN A 42 -6.64 -26.62 -0.15
N GLY A 43 -7.71 -26.21 0.53
CA GLY A 43 -7.71 -25.97 1.96
C GLY A 43 -7.23 -24.60 2.41
N ALA A 44 -7.28 -23.59 1.53
CA ALA A 44 -6.97 -22.22 1.94
C ALA A 44 -7.97 -21.73 3.01
N ASP A 45 -7.46 -21.23 4.12
CA ASP A 45 -8.20 -20.68 5.25
C ASP A 45 -8.05 -19.16 5.38
N SER A 46 -7.21 -18.58 4.56
CA SER A 46 -6.95 -17.14 4.46
C SER A 46 -6.45 -16.80 3.06
N LEU A 47 -6.58 -15.55 2.65
CA LEU A 47 -6.15 -15.07 1.34
C LEU A 47 -5.19 -13.89 1.47
N PHE A 48 -4.13 -13.89 0.67
CA PHE A 48 -3.34 -12.70 0.40
C PHE A 48 -3.58 -12.26 -1.05
N VAL A 49 -4.25 -11.11 -1.21
CA VAL A 49 -4.67 -10.60 -2.52
C VAL A 49 -3.76 -9.46 -2.96
N VAL A 50 -3.13 -9.60 -4.12
CA VAL A 50 -2.28 -8.56 -4.71
C VAL A 50 -2.93 -8.03 -5.98
N ALA A 51 -3.68 -6.96 -5.84
CA ALA A 51 -4.34 -6.28 -6.95
C ALA A 51 -4.70 -4.84 -6.57
N ASN A 52 -4.93 -4.00 -7.57
CA ASN A 52 -5.43 -2.64 -7.37
C ASN A 52 -6.93 -2.66 -7.00
N VAL A 53 -7.53 -1.48 -6.86
CA VAL A 53 -8.90 -1.27 -6.35
C VAL A 53 -9.95 -2.14 -7.05
N ALA A 54 -10.12 -1.99 -8.36
CA ALA A 54 -11.20 -2.66 -9.08
C ALA A 54 -11.05 -4.20 -9.10
N PRO A 55 -9.89 -4.78 -9.44
CA PRO A 55 -9.75 -6.24 -9.40
C PRO A 55 -9.81 -6.81 -7.98
N THR A 56 -9.35 -6.09 -6.93
CA THR A 56 -9.58 -6.55 -5.56
C THR A 56 -11.06 -6.56 -5.21
N ALA A 57 -11.83 -5.54 -5.63
CA ALA A 57 -13.27 -5.52 -5.43
C ALA A 57 -13.98 -6.70 -6.14
N GLN A 58 -13.47 -7.16 -7.30
CA GLN A 58 -14.01 -8.35 -7.97
C GLN A 58 -13.74 -9.64 -7.17
N VAL A 59 -12.56 -9.74 -6.54
CA VAL A 59 -12.28 -10.86 -5.61
C VAL A 59 -13.31 -10.87 -4.48
N ILE A 60 -13.55 -9.73 -3.84
CA ILE A 60 -14.53 -9.63 -2.74
C ILE A 60 -15.93 -10.02 -3.19
N LYS A 61 -16.41 -9.48 -4.33
CA LYS A 61 -17.72 -9.85 -4.90
C LYS A 61 -17.82 -11.33 -5.24
N SER A 62 -16.74 -11.95 -5.68
CA SER A 62 -16.70 -13.38 -5.98
C SER A 62 -16.76 -14.22 -4.71
N LEU A 63 -16.07 -13.81 -3.64
CA LEU A 63 -16.17 -14.44 -2.32
C LEU A 63 -17.58 -14.36 -1.75
N ASP A 64 -18.23 -13.19 -1.86
CA ASP A 64 -19.62 -13.00 -1.42
C ASP A 64 -20.58 -13.94 -2.19
N ARG A 65 -20.43 -14.05 -3.52
CA ARG A 65 -21.21 -14.99 -4.34
C ARG A 65 -21.01 -16.46 -3.94
N MET A 66 -19.80 -16.81 -3.54
CA MET A 66 -19.47 -18.16 -3.07
C MET A 66 -19.93 -18.42 -1.65
N GLY A 67 -20.33 -17.41 -0.88
CA GLY A 67 -20.57 -17.51 0.56
C GLY A 67 -19.30 -17.97 1.31
N TRP A 68 -18.12 -17.63 0.81
CA TRP A 68 -16.86 -18.02 1.43
C TRP A 68 -16.26 -16.87 2.21
N ASP A 69 -16.42 -16.95 3.54
CA ASP A 69 -15.92 -15.94 4.49
C ASP A 69 -14.57 -16.37 5.06
N VAL A 70 -13.51 -15.69 4.64
CA VAL A 70 -12.13 -15.96 5.07
C VAL A 70 -11.40 -14.65 5.35
N PRO A 71 -10.41 -14.63 6.25
CA PRO A 71 -9.53 -13.50 6.44
C PRO A 71 -8.81 -13.10 5.13
N ILE A 72 -8.76 -11.80 4.84
CA ILE A 72 -8.14 -11.28 3.63
C ILE A 72 -7.11 -10.24 4.01
N SER A 73 -5.88 -10.46 3.58
CA SER A 73 -4.81 -9.47 3.65
C SER A 73 -4.40 -9.02 2.26
N SER A 74 -3.91 -7.80 2.15
CA SER A 74 -3.47 -7.21 0.88
C SER A 74 -2.26 -6.30 1.08
N HIS A 75 -1.61 -5.95 -0.02
CA HIS A 75 -0.73 -4.80 -0.07
C HIS A 75 -1.58 -3.50 -0.05
N TRP A 76 -0.98 -2.35 -0.32
CA TRP A 76 -1.69 -1.05 -0.34
C TRP A 76 -2.67 -0.82 -1.50
N GLY A 77 -2.77 -1.76 -2.46
CA GLY A 77 -3.57 -1.60 -3.68
C GLY A 77 -5.04 -1.20 -3.46
N PRO A 78 -5.77 -1.78 -2.48
CA PRO A 78 -7.15 -1.39 -2.19
C PRO A 78 -7.31 0.08 -1.79
N ALA A 79 -6.28 0.70 -1.20
CA ALA A 79 -6.30 2.11 -0.79
C ALA A 79 -6.12 3.12 -1.93
N GLY A 80 -5.89 2.66 -3.16
CA GLY A 80 -5.59 3.51 -4.31
C GLY A 80 -6.78 4.28 -4.89
N GLY A 81 -7.99 4.10 -4.36
CA GLY A 81 -9.21 4.72 -4.88
C GLY A 81 -10.41 4.47 -3.96
N ARG A 82 -11.62 4.60 -4.49
CA ARG A 82 -12.88 4.44 -3.76
C ARG A 82 -13.28 2.96 -3.67
N PHE A 83 -12.48 2.19 -2.95
CA PHE A 83 -12.59 0.72 -2.89
C PHE A 83 -13.93 0.24 -2.34
N THR A 84 -14.42 0.83 -1.24
CA THR A 84 -15.67 0.42 -0.59
C THR A 84 -16.91 0.68 -1.44
N GLU A 85 -16.88 1.65 -2.35
CA GLU A 85 -17.93 1.87 -3.31
C GLU A 85 -18.04 0.71 -4.31
N LEU A 86 -16.90 0.13 -4.70
CA LEU A 86 -16.86 -0.99 -5.63
C LEU A 86 -17.08 -2.34 -4.95
N ALA A 87 -16.47 -2.56 -3.79
CA ALA A 87 -16.52 -3.82 -3.06
C ALA A 87 -17.76 -3.95 -2.16
N GLY A 88 -18.42 -2.84 -1.84
CA GLY A 88 -19.49 -2.80 -0.85
C GLY A 88 -18.95 -3.01 0.57
N LYS A 89 -19.85 -3.30 1.52
CA LYS A 89 -19.51 -3.47 2.93
C LYS A 89 -18.51 -4.62 3.20
N SER A 90 -18.53 -5.66 2.38
CA SER A 90 -17.56 -6.77 2.50
C SER A 90 -16.12 -6.35 2.24
N GLY A 91 -15.88 -5.20 1.59
CA GLY A 91 -14.56 -4.62 1.43
C GLY A 91 -13.91 -4.19 2.75
N GLU A 92 -14.70 -3.90 3.79
CA GLU A 92 -14.18 -3.52 5.12
C GLU A 92 -13.42 -4.67 5.81
N LYS A 93 -13.61 -5.92 5.36
CA LYS A 93 -12.90 -7.11 5.87
C LYS A 93 -11.46 -7.21 5.37
N VAL A 94 -11.08 -6.40 4.37
CA VAL A 94 -9.74 -6.46 3.78
C VAL A 94 -8.77 -5.66 4.64
N HIS A 95 -7.77 -6.34 5.18
CA HIS A 95 -6.65 -5.73 5.89
C HIS A 95 -5.53 -5.47 4.90
N PHE A 96 -4.95 -4.28 4.91
CA PHE A 96 -3.87 -3.91 4.00
C PHE A 96 -2.84 -3.01 4.70
N ILE A 97 -1.65 -2.92 4.12
CA ILE A 97 -0.57 -2.11 4.67
C ILE A 97 -0.63 -0.68 4.13
N GLN A 98 -0.25 0.28 4.99
CA GLN A 98 -0.09 1.70 4.64
C GLN A 98 1.20 2.24 5.25
N THR A 99 1.88 3.15 4.56
CA THR A 99 3.04 3.88 5.10
C THR A 99 2.65 5.23 5.71
N TYR A 100 1.46 5.71 5.38
CA TYR A 100 0.91 6.95 5.92
C TYR A 100 -0.61 6.95 5.93
N LEU A 101 -1.20 7.53 6.97
CA LEU A 101 -2.64 7.74 7.12
C LEU A 101 -2.91 9.15 7.63
N PHE A 102 -3.87 9.83 7.02
CA PHE A 102 -4.45 11.03 7.59
C PHE A 102 -5.55 10.62 8.57
N THR A 103 -5.27 10.75 9.86
CA THR A 103 -6.21 10.39 10.94
C THR A 103 -6.72 11.60 11.72
N ASP A 104 -6.13 12.77 11.51
CA ASP A 104 -6.47 14.01 12.18
C ASP A 104 -6.79 15.11 11.15
N PRO A 105 -8.02 15.67 11.16
CA PRO A 105 -8.38 16.78 10.28
C PRO A 105 -7.60 18.08 10.57
N ALA A 106 -6.95 18.19 11.74
CA ALA A 106 -6.06 19.31 12.05
C ALA A 106 -4.63 19.13 11.53
N ASN A 107 -4.32 18.01 10.85
CA ASN A 107 -3.02 17.77 10.26
C ASN A 107 -2.64 18.91 9.28
N PRO A 108 -1.51 19.60 9.47
CA PRO A 108 -1.15 20.76 8.63
C PRO A 108 -1.05 20.46 7.14
N MET A 109 -0.67 19.23 6.78
CA MET A 109 -0.62 18.81 5.36
C MET A 109 -2.02 18.59 4.81
N PHE A 110 -2.94 18.03 5.60
CA PHE A 110 -4.33 17.89 5.20
C PHE A 110 -4.97 19.26 4.93
N VAL A 111 -4.75 20.24 5.84
CA VAL A 111 -5.23 21.62 5.65
C VAL A 111 -4.67 22.24 4.36
N LYS A 112 -3.38 22.05 4.07
CA LYS A 112 -2.76 22.54 2.82
C LYS A 112 -3.34 21.85 1.58
N LEU A 113 -3.68 20.56 1.67
CA LEU A 113 -4.35 19.84 0.58
C LEU A 113 -5.73 20.40 0.30
N GLN A 114 -6.53 20.68 1.34
CA GLN A 114 -7.86 21.31 1.20
C GLN A 114 -7.77 22.70 0.56
N GLU A 115 -6.78 23.52 0.95
CA GLU A 115 -6.57 24.84 0.35
C GLU A 115 -6.26 24.78 -1.15
N LYS A 116 -5.51 23.76 -1.58
CA LYS A 116 -5.11 23.59 -3.00
C LYS A 116 -6.11 22.83 -3.85
N PHE A 117 -6.84 21.91 -3.25
CA PHE A 117 -7.74 20.97 -3.91
C PHE A 117 -9.12 21.03 -3.23
N PRO A 118 -10.00 21.94 -3.67
CA PRO A 118 -11.32 22.15 -3.05
C PRO A 118 -12.22 20.91 -3.03
N GLU A 119 -11.94 19.91 -3.87
CA GLU A 119 -12.62 18.62 -3.88
C GLU A 119 -12.28 17.72 -2.67
N ILE A 120 -11.24 18.06 -1.91
CA ILE A 120 -10.88 17.36 -0.66
C ILE A 120 -11.65 18.02 0.49
N GLU A 121 -12.77 17.45 0.87
CA GLU A 121 -13.62 17.95 1.96
C GLU A 121 -13.33 17.22 3.27
N THR A 122 -13.06 15.92 3.19
CA THR A 122 -12.87 15.03 4.34
C THR A 122 -11.56 14.23 4.22
N LEU A 123 -11.16 13.57 5.31
CA LEU A 123 -9.99 12.66 5.30
C LEU A 123 -10.16 11.50 4.32
N ALA A 124 -11.41 11.06 4.07
CA ALA A 124 -11.72 9.98 3.13
C ALA A 124 -11.45 10.37 1.66
N ASP A 125 -11.44 11.67 1.36
CA ASP A 125 -11.19 12.15 0.00
C ASP A 125 -9.70 12.16 -0.35
N VAL A 126 -8.82 12.03 0.66
CA VAL A 126 -7.36 11.94 0.46
C VAL A 126 -6.98 10.51 0.10
N THR A 127 -7.08 10.17 -1.19
CA THR A 127 -6.82 8.83 -1.68
C THR A 127 -5.97 8.85 -2.96
N PRO A 128 -4.83 8.14 -2.99
CA PRO A 128 -4.24 7.33 -1.92
C PRO A 128 -3.35 8.16 -0.97
N ALA A 129 -3.64 8.17 0.34
CA ALA A 129 -2.84 8.90 1.35
C ALA A 129 -1.37 8.47 1.33
N THR A 130 -1.11 7.15 1.31
CA THR A 130 0.24 6.57 1.17
C THR A 130 0.95 7.06 -0.10
N GLY A 131 0.26 7.14 -1.23
CA GLY A 131 0.85 7.63 -2.48
C GLY A 131 1.27 9.09 -2.41
N ILE A 132 0.43 9.94 -1.79
CA ILE A 132 0.73 11.37 -1.58
C ILE A 132 1.96 11.52 -0.67
N ALA A 133 1.99 10.83 0.47
CA ALA A 133 3.10 10.91 1.41
C ALA A 133 4.41 10.41 0.80
N ASN A 134 4.40 9.26 0.13
CA ASN A 134 5.59 8.71 -0.52
C ASN A 134 6.12 9.65 -1.62
N ALA A 135 5.24 10.22 -2.44
CA ALA A 135 5.65 11.15 -3.50
C ALA A 135 6.22 12.46 -2.93
N TYR A 136 5.62 12.97 -1.85
CA TYR A 136 6.09 14.15 -1.15
C TYR A 136 7.50 13.91 -0.58
N ASP A 137 7.69 12.83 0.18
CA ASP A 137 8.97 12.51 0.79
C ASP A 137 10.04 12.22 -0.27
N ALA A 138 9.72 11.46 -1.32
CA ALA A 138 10.64 11.21 -2.42
C ALA A 138 11.11 12.51 -3.09
N THR A 139 10.20 13.49 -3.24
CA THR A 139 10.54 14.81 -3.82
C THR A 139 11.53 15.56 -2.92
N LEU A 140 11.32 15.54 -1.61
CA LEU A 140 12.24 16.17 -0.65
C LEU A 140 13.61 15.50 -0.62
N LEU A 141 13.64 14.16 -0.66
CA LEU A 141 14.90 13.41 -0.71
C LEU A 141 15.70 13.71 -1.98
N ILE A 142 15.04 13.77 -3.14
CA ILE A 142 15.70 14.14 -4.40
C ILE A 142 16.20 15.59 -4.35
N ALA A 143 15.41 16.52 -3.83
CA ALA A 143 15.82 17.92 -3.69
C ALA A 143 17.05 18.05 -2.79
N ALA A 144 17.05 17.41 -1.62
CA ALA A 144 18.19 17.40 -0.71
C ALA A 144 19.45 16.79 -1.36
N ALA A 145 19.30 15.74 -2.16
CA ALA A 145 20.41 15.12 -2.88
C ALA A 145 20.97 16.05 -3.97
N ILE A 146 20.13 16.77 -4.71
CA ILE A 146 20.57 17.75 -5.72
C ILE A 146 21.33 18.90 -5.06
N GLU A 147 20.80 19.43 -3.96
CA GLU A 147 21.47 20.48 -3.18
C GLU A 147 22.83 20.01 -2.68
N LYS A 148 22.90 18.82 -2.14
CA LYS A 148 24.16 18.24 -1.63
C LYS A 148 25.16 17.95 -2.75
N ALA A 149 24.70 17.46 -3.89
CA ALA A 149 25.53 17.23 -5.07
C ALA A 149 26.06 18.53 -5.71
N GLY A 150 25.34 19.64 -5.53
CA GLY A 150 25.60 20.89 -6.24
C GLY A 150 25.48 20.74 -7.78
N SER A 151 24.78 19.74 -8.26
CA SER A 151 24.68 19.33 -9.66
C SER A 151 23.37 18.60 -9.94
N THR A 152 22.91 18.69 -11.19
CA THR A 152 21.79 17.88 -11.72
C THR A 152 22.25 16.63 -12.48
N ASP A 153 23.54 16.32 -12.44
CA ASP A 153 24.09 15.10 -13.03
C ASP A 153 23.62 13.86 -12.25
N GLY A 154 23.07 12.87 -12.95
CA GLY A 154 22.47 11.69 -12.36
C GLY A 154 23.41 10.89 -11.43
N PRO A 155 24.63 10.54 -11.88
CA PRO A 155 25.64 9.92 -11.03
C PRO A 155 25.98 10.72 -9.77
N ALA A 156 26.13 12.06 -9.86
CA ALA A 156 26.39 12.91 -8.71
C ALA A 156 25.22 12.91 -7.70
N ILE A 157 23.97 13.00 -8.19
CA ILE A 157 22.78 12.91 -7.36
C ILE A 157 22.73 11.55 -6.64
N ARG A 158 22.98 10.46 -7.36
CA ARG A 158 22.97 9.11 -6.78
C ARG A 158 23.94 8.97 -5.62
N GLU A 159 25.19 9.44 -5.78
CA GLU A 159 26.18 9.40 -4.69
C GLU A 159 25.73 10.29 -3.51
N ALA A 160 25.17 11.46 -3.79
CA ALA A 160 24.63 12.34 -2.77
C ALA A 160 23.44 11.73 -2.00
N MET A 161 22.61 10.89 -2.63
CA MET A 161 21.51 10.17 -1.97
C MET A 161 21.97 9.31 -0.80
N TYR A 162 23.17 8.75 -0.86
CA TYR A 162 23.74 7.93 0.23
C TYR A 162 24.20 8.77 1.43
N GLU A 163 24.30 10.09 1.25
CA GLU A 163 24.88 11.00 2.24
C GLU A 163 23.89 12.06 2.76
N ILE A 164 22.63 12.08 2.28
CA ILE A 164 21.60 12.99 2.81
C ILE A 164 21.23 12.59 4.24
N SER A 165 20.92 13.57 5.08
CA SER A 165 20.61 13.37 6.49
C SER A 165 19.70 14.49 7.00
N GLY A 166 18.83 14.19 7.97
CA GLY A 166 17.94 15.16 8.59
C GLY A 166 16.85 15.67 7.66
N VAL A 167 16.45 14.91 6.65
CA VAL A 167 15.36 15.29 5.72
C VAL A 167 14.02 14.98 6.39
N GLU A 168 13.29 16.03 6.80
CA GLU A 168 11.97 15.91 7.41
C GLU A 168 10.90 15.65 6.34
N GLY A 169 10.38 14.42 6.28
CA GLY A 169 9.29 14.01 5.42
C GLY A 169 7.93 14.00 6.13
N MET A 170 6.89 13.54 5.42
CA MET A 170 5.58 13.26 6.01
C MET A 170 5.58 11.96 6.82
N ILE A 171 6.30 10.94 6.34
CA ILE A 171 6.32 9.61 6.94
C ILE A 171 7.25 9.60 8.14
N LYS A 172 8.47 10.10 7.96
CA LYS A 172 9.51 10.17 8.98
C LYS A 172 10.60 11.19 8.66
N THR A 173 11.53 11.39 9.59
CA THR A 173 12.81 12.03 9.30
C THR A 173 13.79 11.00 8.75
N TYR A 174 14.44 11.31 7.65
CA TYR A 174 15.34 10.43 6.93
C TYR A 174 16.81 10.78 7.24
N ASP A 175 17.54 9.79 7.73
CA ASP A 175 18.97 9.87 7.98
C ASP A 175 19.69 8.76 7.21
N LYS A 176 20.45 9.12 6.17
CA LYS A 176 21.13 8.17 5.27
C LYS A 176 20.23 7.01 4.85
N PRO A 177 19.06 7.34 4.24
CA PRO A 177 18.01 6.34 3.99
C PRO A 177 18.40 5.29 2.95
N PHE A 178 19.46 5.54 2.17
CA PHE A 178 19.92 4.65 1.12
C PHE A 178 21.38 4.26 1.31
N THR A 179 21.72 3.06 0.85
CA THR A 179 23.08 2.58 0.72
C THR A 179 23.28 1.94 -0.66
N PRO A 180 24.50 1.64 -1.11
CA PRO A 180 24.72 0.90 -2.34
C PRO A 180 24.03 -0.47 -2.39
N ASP A 181 23.85 -1.11 -1.22
CA ASP A 181 23.31 -2.45 -1.05
C ASP A 181 21.81 -2.44 -0.69
N ASP A 182 21.29 -1.30 -0.20
CA ASP A 182 19.88 -1.13 0.18
C ASP A 182 19.36 0.19 -0.37
N GLN A 183 18.39 0.09 -1.28
CA GLN A 183 17.75 1.22 -1.96
C GLN A 183 16.35 1.52 -1.42
N ASP A 184 15.94 0.87 -0.32
CA ASP A 184 14.65 1.06 0.32
C ASP A 184 14.77 2.04 1.50
N ALA A 185 14.11 3.21 1.38
CA ALA A 185 14.13 4.24 2.42
C ALA A 185 13.19 3.92 3.60
N LEU A 186 12.27 2.97 3.43
CA LEU A 186 11.27 2.59 4.42
C LEU A 186 11.54 1.16 4.91
N GLY A 187 11.58 0.99 6.23
CA GLY A 187 11.70 -0.31 6.88
C GLY A 187 10.34 -0.90 7.28
N PRO A 188 10.30 -2.13 7.79
CA PRO A 188 9.06 -2.78 8.25
C PRO A 188 8.31 -1.97 9.31
N GLU A 189 9.00 -1.17 10.11
CA GLU A 189 8.47 -0.29 11.16
C GLU A 189 7.67 0.89 10.62
N ASP A 190 7.88 1.26 9.35
CA ASP A 190 7.19 2.37 8.69
C ASP A 190 5.82 1.95 8.13
N TYR A 191 5.46 0.67 8.26
CA TYR A 191 4.20 0.14 7.77
C TYR A 191 3.21 -0.08 8.91
N THR A 192 1.97 0.28 8.66
CA THR A 192 0.84 0.04 9.55
C THR A 192 -0.22 -0.80 8.83
N PHE A 193 -0.83 -1.74 9.54
CA PHE A 193 -2.04 -2.39 9.04
C PHE A 193 -3.24 -1.46 9.19
N ALA A 194 -4.07 -1.45 8.16
CA ALA A 194 -5.28 -0.64 8.10
C ALA A 194 -6.42 -1.43 7.45
N HIS A 195 -7.63 -0.93 7.63
CA HIS A 195 -8.83 -1.38 6.93
C HIS A 195 -9.78 -0.21 6.70
N PHE A 196 -10.83 -0.43 5.92
CA PHE A 196 -11.88 0.55 5.74
C PHE A 196 -12.95 0.44 6.81
N VAL A 197 -13.43 1.59 7.29
CA VAL A 197 -14.63 1.72 8.11
C VAL A 197 -15.42 2.89 7.54
N GLU A 198 -16.62 2.61 7.06
CA GLU A 198 -17.50 3.64 6.46
C GLU A 198 -16.81 4.49 5.37
N GLY A 199 -15.96 3.86 4.55
CA GLY A 199 -15.21 4.52 3.47
C GLY A 199 -13.93 5.21 3.90
N GLN A 200 -13.64 5.33 5.18
CA GLN A 200 -12.40 5.89 5.71
C GLN A 200 -11.39 4.79 6.03
N ILE A 201 -10.12 5.04 5.72
CA ILE A 201 -9.02 4.13 6.09
C ILE A 201 -8.59 4.44 7.52
N ILE A 202 -8.65 3.44 8.39
CA ILE A 202 -8.24 3.53 9.79
C ILE A 202 -7.19 2.47 10.14
N PRO A 203 -6.25 2.78 11.05
CA PRO A 203 -5.25 1.81 11.50
C PRO A 203 -5.89 0.72 12.35
N ILE A 204 -5.40 -0.51 12.17
CA ILE A 204 -5.72 -1.64 13.05
C ILE A 204 -4.78 -1.55 14.27
N LYS A 205 -5.34 -1.55 15.46
CA LYS A 205 -4.60 -1.49 16.72
C LYS A 205 -4.18 -2.87 17.18
#